data_ecc113c068074e0b0972c73e0253ace6
#
_entry.id   ecc113c068074e0b0972c73e0253ace6
#
_cell.length_a   1.000
_cell.length_b   1.000
_cell.length_c   1.000
_cell.angle_alpha   90.00
_cell.angle_beta   90.00
_cell.angle_gamma   90.00
#
_symmetry.space_group_name_H-M   'P 1'
#
loop_
_entity.id
_entity.type
_entity.pdbx_description
1 polymer ?
#
loop_
_entity_poly.entity_id
_entity_poly.type
_entity_poly.pdbx_seq_one_letter_code
_entity_poly.pdbx_strand_id
1 'polypeptide(L)'
;GFIAMKPMAGGNLDDTKLALRYILNNPDCTIAIPGMGSAAEVLSNASEEIFQPLSDADKEECIKICKELGSQFCRRCGYCAPCPQGINIPSNFLFVNYLRKYDLADWARARYHAMPATAKDCIECGTCETRCPYDLPIREMLKKCAADMA
;
A
#
# COMPACT_ATOMS: atom_id res chain seq x y z
N GLY A 1 -9.47 1.30 -23.01
CA GLY A 1 -8.53 0.56 -22.17
C GLY A 1 -8.18 1.31 -20.90
N PHE A 2 -7.65 0.64 -19.92
CA PHE A 2 -7.19 1.33 -18.71
C PHE A 2 -5.71 1.05 -18.41
N ILE A 3 -5.09 1.95 -17.65
CA ILE A 3 -3.69 1.88 -17.22
C ILE A 3 -3.66 1.54 -15.73
N ALA A 4 -3.05 0.41 -15.37
CA ALA A 4 -2.88 0.02 -13.98
C ALA A 4 -1.65 0.68 -13.36
N MET A 5 -1.87 1.66 -12.48
CA MET A 5 -0.83 2.31 -11.68
C MET A 5 -0.61 1.57 -10.36
N LYS A 6 0.63 1.61 -9.86
CA LYS A 6 1.01 0.99 -8.58
C LYS A 6 0.58 -0.47 -8.47
N PRO A 7 0.90 -1.30 -9.47
CA PRO A 7 0.42 -2.68 -9.54
C PRO A 7 0.85 -3.54 -8.34
N MET A 8 1.89 -3.13 -7.61
CA MET A 8 2.35 -3.77 -6.37
C MET A 8 1.70 -3.19 -5.11
N ALA A 9 0.56 -2.51 -5.22
CA ALA A 9 -0.15 -1.89 -4.10
C ALA A 9 0.76 -1.00 -3.22
N GLY A 10 1.73 -0.31 -3.80
CA GLY A 10 2.72 0.51 -3.08
C GLY A 10 3.68 -0.32 -2.23
N GLY A 11 4.12 -1.49 -2.72
CA GLY A 11 5.06 -2.38 -2.04
C GLY A 11 4.41 -3.29 -0.99
N ASN A 12 3.10 -3.49 -1.04
CA ASN A 12 2.40 -4.40 -0.15
C ASN A 12 2.17 -5.80 -0.75
N LEU A 13 2.45 -5.98 -2.04
CA LEU A 13 2.46 -7.27 -2.72
C LEU A 13 3.91 -7.70 -2.91
N ASP A 14 4.30 -8.79 -2.28
CA ASP A 14 5.68 -9.30 -2.32
C ASP A 14 5.94 -10.12 -3.60
N ASP A 15 4.93 -10.85 -4.10
CA ASP A 15 5.01 -11.56 -5.38
C ASP A 15 4.65 -10.63 -6.55
N THR A 16 5.70 -10.01 -7.12
CA THR A 16 5.55 -9.06 -8.23
C THR A 16 5.09 -9.75 -9.52
N LYS A 17 5.50 -10.99 -9.75
CA LYS A 17 5.12 -11.75 -10.95
C LYS A 17 3.65 -12.11 -10.92
N LEU A 18 3.16 -12.63 -9.80
CA LEU A 18 1.75 -12.94 -9.62
C LEU A 18 0.89 -11.68 -9.75
N ALA A 19 1.31 -10.56 -9.14
CA ALA A 19 0.60 -9.30 -9.23
C ALA A 19 0.50 -8.77 -10.66
N LEU A 20 1.59 -8.83 -11.44
CA LEU A 20 1.58 -8.41 -12.85
C LEU A 20 0.76 -9.38 -13.71
N ARG A 21 0.87 -10.68 -13.52
CA ARG A 21 0.05 -11.68 -14.20
C ARG A 21 -1.42 -11.45 -13.94
N TYR A 22 -1.82 -11.19 -12.68
CA TYR A 22 -3.20 -10.90 -12.34
C TYR A 22 -3.76 -9.70 -13.11
N ILE A 23 -2.98 -8.61 -13.20
CA ILE A 23 -3.40 -7.39 -13.89
C ILE A 23 -3.43 -7.60 -15.41
N LEU A 24 -2.39 -8.20 -15.98
CA LEU A 24 -2.26 -8.37 -17.43
C LEU A 24 -3.17 -9.48 -18.01
N ASN A 25 -3.68 -10.37 -17.16
CA ASN A 25 -4.72 -11.33 -17.58
C ASN A 25 -6.13 -10.69 -17.62
N ASN A 26 -6.29 -9.44 -17.16
CA ASN A 26 -7.53 -8.71 -17.35
C ASN A 26 -7.58 -8.15 -18.78
N PRO A 27 -8.54 -8.56 -19.63
CA PRO A 27 -8.62 -8.11 -21.01
C PRO A 27 -8.85 -6.60 -21.18
N ASP A 28 -9.38 -5.94 -20.15
CA ASP A 28 -9.61 -4.49 -20.16
C ASP A 28 -8.35 -3.69 -19.80
N CYS A 29 -7.33 -4.33 -19.24
CA CYS A 29 -6.08 -3.69 -18.89
C CYS A 29 -5.17 -3.56 -20.10
N THR A 30 -4.93 -2.33 -20.55
CA THR A 30 -4.05 -2.05 -21.69
C THR A 30 -2.58 -2.10 -21.31
N ILE A 31 -2.23 -1.58 -20.12
CA ILE A 31 -0.85 -1.49 -19.66
C ILE A 31 -0.76 -1.45 -18.14
N ALA A 32 0.24 -2.09 -17.57
CA ALA A 32 0.66 -1.92 -16.18
C ALA A 32 1.94 -1.10 -16.11
N ILE A 33 2.02 -0.15 -15.16
CA ILE A 33 3.20 0.72 -14.96
C ILE A 33 3.79 0.52 -13.56
N PRO A 34 4.55 -0.57 -13.34
CA PRO A 34 5.27 -0.79 -12.09
C PRO A 34 6.43 0.21 -11.95
N GLY A 35 6.68 0.67 -10.70
CA GLY A 35 7.93 1.35 -10.38
C GLY A 35 9.06 0.33 -10.32
N MET A 36 10.23 0.66 -10.89
CA MET A 36 11.41 -0.20 -10.92
C MET A 36 12.63 0.61 -10.53
N GLY A 37 13.44 0.10 -9.60
CA GLY A 37 14.66 0.74 -9.09
C GLY A 37 15.96 0.10 -9.60
N SER A 38 15.88 -1.04 -10.31
CA SER A 38 17.06 -1.76 -10.79
C SER A 38 16.81 -2.43 -12.14
N ALA A 39 17.91 -2.71 -12.87
CA ALA A 39 17.85 -3.47 -14.12
C ALA A 39 17.30 -4.88 -13.91
N ALA A 40 17.58 -5.50 -12.78
CA ALA A 40 17.05 -6.82 -12.44
C ALA A 40 15.52 -6.82 -12.33
N GLU A 41 14.93 -5.78 -11.73
CA GLU A 41 13.48 -5.63 -11.67
C GLU A 41 12.87 -5.39 -13.05
N VAL A 42 13.53 -4.63 -13.92
CA VAL A 42 13.08 -4.45 -15.32
C VAL A 42 13.04 -5.79 -16.04
N LEU A 43 14.10 -6.58 -15.96
CA LEU A 43 14.18 -7.89 -16.61
C LEU A 43 13.12 -8.87 -16.04
N SER A 44 12.92 -8.88 -14.73
CA SER A 44 11.90 -9.70 -14.08
C SER A 44 10.50 -9.31 -14.54
N ASN A 45 10.20 -8.01 -14.53
CA ASN A 45 8.87 -7.47 -14.85
C ASN A 45 8.58 -7.46 -16.37
N ALA A 46 9.56 -7.74 -17.22
CA ALA A 46 9.42 -7.90 -18.67
C ALA A 46 9.60 -9.36 -19.13
N SER A 47 9.68 -10.30 -18.19
CA SER A 47 9.84 -11.72 -18.53
C SER A 47 8.58 -12.29 -19.19
N GLU A 48 8.72 -13.34 -20.00
CA GLU A 48 7.57 -14.02 -20.63
C GLU A 48 6.60 -14.61 -19.60
N GLU A 49 7.07 -14.91 -18.41
CA GLU A 49 6.28 -15.49 -17.33
C GLU A 49 5.09 -14.61 -16.90
N ILE A 50 5.27 -13.28 -16.91
CA ILE A 50 4.19 -12.36 -16.51
C ILE A 50 3.00 -12.33 -17.47
N PHE A 51 3.17 -12.83 -18.69
CA PHE A 51 2.10 -12.90 -19.70
C PHE A 51 1.39 -14.26 -19.71
N GLN A 52 1.85 -15.23 -18.88
CA GLN A 52 1.20 -16.52 -18.81
C GLN A 52 -0.16 -16.44 -18.13
N PRO A 53 -1.14 -17.25 -18.55
CA PRO A 53 -2.42 -17.35 -17.89
C PRO A 53 -2.29 -17.71 -16.41
N LEU A 54 -3.21 -17.21 -15.58
CA LEU A 54 -3.29 -17.61 -14.18
C LEU A 54 -3.79 -19.06 -14.07
N SER A 55 -3.04 -19.90 -13.35
CA SER A 55 -3.52 -21.21 -12.91
C SER A 55 -4.61 -21.06 -11.83
N ASP A 56 -5.31 -22.14 -11.52
CA ASP A 56 -6.30 -22.11 -10.45
C ASP A 56 -5.65 -21.89 -9.08
N ALA A 57 -4.43 -22.42 -8.86
CA ALA A 57 -3.64 -22.15 -7.67
C ALA A 57 -3.27 -20.66 -7.55
N ASP A 58 -2.88 -20.00 -8.65
CA ASP A 58 -2.62 -18.55 -8.67
C ASP A 58 -3.87 -17.74 -8.30
N LYS A 59 -5.04 -18.15 -8.80
CA LYS A 59 -6.30 -17.47 -8.48
C LYS A 59 -6.67 -17.62 -6.99
N GLU A 60 -6.46 -18.80 -6.43
CA GLU A 60 -6.68 -19.05 -4.99
C GLU A 60 -5.74 -18.19 -4.13
N GLU A 61 -4.45 -18.11 -4.50
CA GLU A 61 -3.48 -17.27 -3.80
C GLU A 61 -3.84 -15.78 -3.92
N CYS A 62 -4.28 -15.30 -5.08
CA CYS A 62 -4.78 -13.94 -5.24
C CYS A 62 -5.95 -13.64 -4.29
N ILE A 63 -6.90 -14.56 -4.15
CA ILE A 63 -8.06 -14.42 -3.25
C ILE A 63 -7.58 -14.33 -1.79
N LYS A 64 -6.63 -15.18 -1.40
CA LYS A 64 -6.04 -15.19 -0.06
C LYS A 64 -5.34 -13.86 0.24
N ILE A 65 -4.46 -13.40 -0.65
CA ILE A 65 -3.77 -12.10 -0.54
C ILE A 65 -4.79 -10.96 -0.41
N CYS A 66 -5.85 -10.94 -1.20
CA CYS A 66 -6.90 -9.93 -1.12
C CYS A 66 -7.59 -9.92 0.24
N LYS A 67 -7.86 -11.09 0.82
CA LYS A 67 -8.46 -11.20 2.16
C LYS A 67 -7.52 -10.70 3.25
N GLU A 68 -6.24 -11.07 3.19
CA GLU A 68 -5.23 -10.68 4.17
C GLU A 68 -4.92 -9.18 4.13
N LEU A 69 -4.78 -8.59 2.93
CA LEU A 69 -4.54 -7.16 2.77
C LEU A 69 -5.78 -6.30 3.02
N GLY A 70 -6.97 -6.84 2.78
CA GLY A 70 -8.22 -6.08 2.76
C GLY A 70 -8.49 -5.28 4.03
N SER A 71 -8.14 -5.82 5.19
CA SER A 71 -8.42 -5.26 6.52
C SER A 71 -7.29 -4.40 7.13
N GLN A 72 -6.11 -4.34 6.51
CA GLN A 72 -4.93 -3.67 7.10
C GLN A 72 -4.17 -2.75 6.14
N PHE A 73 -4.64 -2.57 4.93
CA PHE A 73 -3.96 -1.81 3.90
C PHE A 73 -4.63 -0.48 3.60
N CYS A 74 -3.94 0.63 3.94
CA CYS A 74 -4.40 1.98 3.59
C CYS A 74 -4.15 2.28 2.11
N ARG A 75 -5.22 2.50 1.35
CA ARG A 75 -5.18 2.82 -0.09
C ARG A 75 -4.89 4.29 -0.39
N ARG A 76 -4.68 5.11 0.65
CA ARG A 76 -4.32 6.53 0.55
C ARG A 76 -5.32 7.37 -0.24
N CYS A 77 -6.58 7.00 -0.20
CA CYS A 77 -7.67 7.71 -0.90
C CYS A 77 -8.03 9.07 -0.29
N GLY A 78 -7.68 9.30 0.99
CA GLY A 78 -7.88 10.59 1.65
C GLY A 78 -9.27 10.80 2.28
N TYR A 79 -10.23 9.88 2.14
CA TYR A 79 -11.60 10.05 2.67
C TYR A 79 -11.66 10.19 4.20
N CYS A 80 -10.66 9.71 4.92
CA CYS A 80 -10.55 9.90 6.37
C CYS A 80 -10.31 11.36 6.79
N ALA A 81 -9.97 12.25 5.85
CA ALA A 81 -9.76 13.66 6.13
C ALA A 81 -11.10 14.45 6.15
N PRO A 82 -11.14 15.61 6.84
CA PRO A 82 -10.11 16.16 7.69
C PRO A 82 -10.05 15.48 9.06
N CYS A 83 -8.83 15.35 9.62
CA CYS A 83 -8.64 14.95 11.01
C CYS A 83 -8.76 16.18 11.93
N PRO A 84 -9.51 16.14 13.06
CA PRO A 84 -9.62 17.27 13.98
C PRO A 84 -8.26 17.74 14.56
N GLN A 85 -7.29 16.82 14.65
CA GLN A 85 -5.93 17.11 15.10
C GLN A 85 -4.97 17.45 13.94
N GLY A 86 -5.45 17.61 12.72
CA GLY A 86 -4.62 17.93 11.57
C GLY A 86 -3.70 16.78 11.08
N ILE A 87 -3.91 15.56 11.57
CA ILE A 87 -3.09 14.40 11.17
C ILE A 87 -3.36 14.06 9.72
N ASN A 88 -2.32 14.07 8.89
CA ASN A 88 -2.36 13.46 7.56
C ASN A 88 -2.20 11.94 7.68
N ILE A 89 -3.30 11.23 7.91
CA ILE A 89 -3.33 9.77 8.15
C ILE A 89 -2.66 8.97 7.03
N PRO A 90 -2.96 9.21 5.72
CA PRO A 90 -2.29 8.51 4.64
C PRO A 90 -0.77 8.68 4.62
N SER A 91 -0.26 9.88 4.94
CA SER A 91 1.18 10.14 4.98
C SER A 91 1.87 9.44 6.15
N ASN A 92 1.21 9.38 7.32
CA ASN A 92 1.73 8.62 8.46
C ASN A 92 1.95 7.15 8.08
N PHE A 93 0.97 6.50 7.46
CA PHE A 93 1.09 5.10 7.02
C PHE A 93 2.09 4.90 5.88
N LEU A 94 2.24 5.90 5.01
CA LEU A 94 3.25 5.87 3.96
C LEU A 94 4.67 5.82 4.52
N PHE A 95 4.98 6.64 5.52
CA PHE A 95 6.32 6.64 6.13
C PHE A 95 6.62 5.35 6.90
N VAL A 96 5.63 4.73 7.54
CA VAL A 96 5.79 3.38 8.10
C VAL A 96 6.14 2.35 7.03
N ASN A 97 5.52 2.43 5.84
CA ASN A 97 5.88 1.54 4.74
C ASN A 97 7.32 1.76 4.27
N TYR A 98 7.79 3.00 4.19
CA TYR A 98 9.18 3.29 3.83
C TYR A 98 10.16 2.77 4.87
N LEU A 99 9.82 2.88 6.15
CA LEU A 99 10.62 2.32 7.23
C LEU A 99 10.70 0.79 7.15
N ARG A 100 9.56 0.11 6.91
CA ARG A 100 9.48 -1.35 7.01
C ARG A 100 9.90 -2.11 5.75
N LYS A 101 9.67 -1.52 4.56
CA LYS A 101 9.73 -2.25 3.28
C LYS A 101 10.79 -1.74 2.30
N TYR A 102 11.30 -0.53 2.52
CA TYR A 102 12.18 0.12 1.54
C TYR A 102 13.58 0.41 2.05
N ASP A 103 13.90 -0.05 3.27
CA ASP A 103 15.19 0.22 3.93
C ASP A 103 15.52 1.73 4.02
N LEU A 104 14.49 2.55 4.21
CA LEU A 104 14.57 4.01 4.28
C LEU A 104 14.23 4.52 5.70
N ALA A 105 14.68 3.80 6.75
CA ALA A 105 14.28 4.07 8.12
C ALA A 105 14.58 5.50 8.58
N ASP A 106 15.83 5.97 8.39
CA ASP A 106 16.23 7.31 8.84
C ASP A 106 15.51 8.40 8.06
N TRP A 107 15.38 8.23 6.75
CA TRP A 107 14.65 9.15 5.90
C TRP A 107 13.16 9.21 6.27
N ALA A 108 12.54 8.06 6.51
CA ALA A 108 11.14 7.97 6.88
C ALA A 108 10.86 8.64 8.23
N ARG A 109 11.72 8.40 9.24
CA ARG A 109 11.64 9.05 10.56
C ARG A 109 11.81 10.57 10.45
N ALA A 110 12.82 11.02 9.73
CA ALA A 110 13.05 12.46 9.53
C ALA A 110 11.83 13.16 8.91
N ARG A 111 11.21 12.55 7.90
CA ARG A 111 10.00 13.07 7.26
C ARG A 111 8.77 13.01 8.14
N TYR A 112 8.61 11.93 8.90
CA TYR A 112 7.51 11.77 9.86
C TYR A 112 7.57 12.86 10.94
N HIS A 113 8.73 13.07 11.56
CA HIS A 113 8.91 14.09 12.61
C HIS A 113 8.83 15.53 12.10
N ALA A 114 9.01 15.76 10.80
CA ALA A 114 8.84 17.07 10.19
C ALA A 114 7.36 17.42 9.88
N MET A 115 6.42 16.47 10.07
CA MET A 115 5.00 16.75 9.85
C MET A 115 4.43 17.64 10.98
N PRO A 116 3.48 18.54 10.66
CA PRO A 116 2.82 19.39 11.67
C PRO A 116 2.08 18.60 12.74
N ALA A 117 1.51 17.45 12.38
CA ALA A 117 0.84 16.52 13.28
C ALA A 117 1.12 15.09 12.86
N THR A 118 1.44 14.23 13.82
CA THR A 118 1.85 12.84 13.65
C THR A 118 0.83 11.88 14.26
N ALA A 119 1.07 10.59 14.13
CA ALA A 119 0.22 9.58 14.76
C ALA A 119 0.12 9.72 16.29
N LYS A 120 1.13 10.32 16.94
CA LYS A 120 1.14 10.58 18.40
C LYS A 120 0.06 11.56 18.83
N ASP A 121 -0.37 12.45 17.95
CA ASP A 121 -1.35 13.49 18.24
C ASP A 121 -2.79 12.96 18.14
N CYS A 122 -2.98 11.65 17.94
CA CYS A 122 -4.29 11.04 17.79
C CYS A 122 -5.03 11.00 19.13
N ILE A 123 -6.20 11.65 19.18
CA ILE A 123 -7.11 11.66 20.35
C ILE A 123 -8.16 10.53 20.30
N GLU A 124 -8.02 9.58 19.40
CA GLU A 124 -8.88 8.39 19.26
C GLU A 124 -10.38 8.70 19.05
N CYS A 125 -10.73 9.82 18.49
CA CYS A 125 -12.13 10.24 18.29
C CYS A 125 -12.94 9.35 17.31
N GLY A 126 -12.30 8.52 16.50
CA GLY A 126 -12.96 7.57 15.59
C GLY A 126 -13.50 8.18 14.28
N THR A 127 -13.51 9.50 14.10
CA THR A 127 -14.09 10.15 12.91
C THR A 127 -13.50 9.65 11.59
N CYS A 128 -12.22 9.30 11.57
CA CYS A 128 -11.53 8.76 10.38
C CYS A 128 -12.04 7.37 9.99
N GLU A 129 -12.41 6.53 10.96
CA GLU A 129 -12.92 5.17 10.74
C GLU A 129 -14.31 5.19 10.14
N THR A 130 -15.19 6.10 10.59
CA THR A 130 -16.56 6.23 10.04
C THR A 130 -16.56 6.70 8.58
N ARG A 131 -15.46 7.29 8.11
CA ARG A 131 -15.30 7.77 6.74
C ARG A 131 -14.49 6.83 5.85
N CYS A 132 -13.88 5.80 6.44
CA CYS A 132 -13.05 4.87 5.68
C CYS A 132 -13.91 3.88 4.89
N PRO A 133 -13.88 3.88 3.54
CA PRO A 133 -14.69 2.96 2.74
C PRO A 133 -14.16 1.51 2.78
N TYR A 134 -13.11 1.26 3.55
CA TYR A 134 -12.45 -0.05 3.68
C TYR A 134 -12.49 -0.57 5.13
N ASP A 135 -13.25 0.07 6.00
CA ASP A 135 -13.44 -0.30 7.41
C ASP A 135 -12.12 -0.55 8.17
N LEU A 136 -11.08 0.26 7.85
CA LEU A 136 -9.78 0.11 8.47
C LEU A 136 -9.82 0.53 9.95
N PRO A 137 -9.19 -0.23 10.86
CA PRO A 137 -9.02 0.14 12.26
C PRO A 137 -7.95 1.22 12.41
N ILE A 138 -8.25 2.43 11.92
CA ILE A 138 -7.28 3.52 11.75
C ILE A 138 -6.64 3.92 13.07
N ARG A 139 -7.40 3.94 14.18
CA ARG A 139 -6.89 4.29 15.51
C ARG A 139 -5.80 3.32 15.96
N GLU A 140 -6.04 2.02 15.82
CA GLU A 140 -5.04 0.99 16.13
C GLU A 140 -3.82 1.08 15.20
N MET A 141 -4.06 1.32 13.92
CA MET A 141 -2.99 1.50 12.94
C MET A 141 -2.13 2.73 13.27
N LEU A 142 -2.72 3.84 13.73
CA LEU A 142 -1.99 5.02 14.18
C LEU A 142 -1.19 4.75 15.46
N LYS A 143 -1.72 3.99 16.43
CA LYS A 143 -0.95 3.56 17.61
C LYS A 143 0.31 2.77 17.23
N LYS A 144 0.15 1.80 16.32
CA LYS A 144 1.30 1.03 15.79
C LYS A 144 2.28 1.92 15.04
N CYS A 145 1.76 2.85 14.22
CA CYS A 145 2.58 3.83 13.51
C CYS A 145 3.41 4.69 14.48
N ALA A 146 2.80 5.21 15.54
CA ALA A 146 3.50 6.01 16.55
C ALA A 146 4.61 5.22 17.26
N ALA A 147 4.39 3.94 17.52
CA ALA A 147 5.38 3.05 18.14
C ALA A 147 6.57 2.76 17.21
N ASP A 148 6.31 2.49 15.91
CA ASP A 148 7.36 2.22 14.93
C ASP A 148 8.24 3.44 14.62
N MET A 149 7.66 4.63 14.72
CA MET A 149 8.31 5.90 14.38
C MET A 149 8.95 6.59 15.59
N ALA A 150 8.88 5.97 16.76
CA ALA A 150 9.49 6.48 17.99
C ALA A 150 11.03 6.53 17.91
#